data_db8d17a42768cf44d3e1fa0a12727013
#
_entry.id   db8d17a42768cf44d3e1fa0a12727013
#
_cell.length_a   1.000
_cell.length_b   1.000
_cell.length_c   1.000
_cell.angle_alpha   90.00
_cell.angle_beta   90.00
_cell.angle_gamma   90.00
#
_symmetry.space_group_name_H-M   'P 1'
#
loop_
_entity.id
_entity.type
_entity.pdbx_description
1 polymer ?
#
loop_
_entity_poly.entity_id
_entity_poly.type
_entity_poly.pdbx_seq_one_letter_code
_entity_poly.pdbx_strand_id
1 'polypeptide(L)'
;MYSDSSLVFKVLIDRYVDGRDSDGAPLINDWIASMAKMQQVDNPSGGVNTGGLGEPKFNIDETAFTEDWGRPQRDGPALRSTSIIRFANHLLAQGNETWVKQHLWPVLGLDLGYVADAWNLTGFDLWEEVSGSSFFTTAVQHRSLREGITIATALGDPDKTVAKWTTQADNALCFLQSYWSAERGYIISNVNGGHVIRSGLDSNTILGSIHTFDPGSSTEFP
;
A
#
# COMPACT_ATOMS: atom_id res chain seq x y z
N MET A 1 5.30 -7.95 10.20
CA MET A 1 4.11 -7.10 9.91
C MET A 1 3.94 -6.94 8.41
N TYR A 2 2.73 -6.67 7.91
CA TYR A 2 2.49 -6.53 6.46
C TYR A 2 3.24 -5.35 5.85
N SER A 3 3.21 -4.19 6.50
CA SER A 3 3.90 -3.00 6.04
C SER A 3 5.40 -3.21 5.94
N ASP A 4 6.02 -3.78 6.99
CA ASP A 4 7.48 -4.02 7.03
C ASP A 4 7.90 -5.03 5.97
N SER A 5 7.16 -6.15 5.82
CA SER A 5 7.48 -7.12 4.78
C SER A 5 7.38 -6.51 3.39
N SER A 6 6.37 -5.68 3.14
CA SER A 6 6.19 -5.00 1.86
C SER A 6 7.32 -4.02 1.56
N LEU A 7 7.81 -3.28 2.57
CA LEU A 7 8.95 -2.38 2.42
C LEU A 7 10.25 -3.14 2.15
N VAL A 8 10.48 -4.26 2.86
CA VAL A 8 11.65 -5.14 2.61
C VAL A 8 11.60 -5.70 1.20
N PHE A 9 10.44 -6.26 0.80
CA PHE A 9 10.30 -6.84 -0.54
C PHE A 9 10.32 -5.81 -1.65
N LYS A 10 9.90 -4.56 -1.39
CA LYS A 10 10.12 -3.46 -2.33
C LYS A 10 11.60 -3.31 -2.67
N VAL A 11 12.48 -3.30 -1.66
CA VAL A 11 13.94 -3.20 -1.88
C VAL A 11 14.47 -4.43 -2.64
N LEU A 12 14.03 -5.64 -2.30
CA LEU A 12 14.45 -6.86 -2.99
C LEU A 12 13.98 -6.88 -4.45
N ILE A 13 12.74 -6.47 -4.70
CA ILE A 13 12.18 -6.34 -6.06
C ILE A 13 12.93 -5.28 -6.86
N ASP A 14 13.20 -4.11 -6.29
CA ASP A 14 13.97 -3.06 -6.97
C ASP A 14 15.36 -3.58 -7.35
N ARG A 15 16.06 -4.29 -6.45
CA ARG A 15 17.37 -4.90 -6.76
C ARG A 15 17.29 -5.93 -7.88
N TYR A 16 16.25 -6.78 -7.87
CA TYR A 16 16.01 -7.77 -8.91
C TYR A 16 15.72 -7.10 -10.27
N VAL A 17 14.78 -6.16 -10.30
CA VAL A 17 14.38 -5.44 -11.52
C VAL A 17 15.52 -4.62 -12.11
N ASP A 18 16.37 -4.03 -11.27
CA ASP A 18 17.55 -3.27 -11.68
C ASP A 18 18.75 -4.16 -12.08
N GLY A 19 18.59 -5.48 -12.07
CA GLY A 19 19.64 -6.44 -12.43
C GLY A 19 20.78 -6.56 -11.43
N ARG A 20 20.58 -6.09 -10.19
CA ARG A 20 21.57 -6.17 -9.08
C ARG A 20 21.50 -7.47 -8.30
N ASP A 21 20.45 -8.26 -8.52
CA ASP A 21 20.21 -9.56 -7.90
C ASP A 21 19.45 -10.44 -8.88
N SER A 22 20.16 -11.32 -9.58
CA SER A 22 19.57 -12.20 -10.61
C SER A 22 18.78 -13.35 -10.01
N ASP A 23 19.02 -13.71 -8.75
CA ASP A 23 18.50 -14.94 -8.13
C ASP A 23 17.30 -14.66 -7.23
N GLY A 24 16.82 -13.40 -7.14
CA GLY A 24 15.76 -12.97 -6.25
C GLY A 24 14.35 -13.44 -6.62
N ALA A 25 14.10 -13.85 -7.87
CA ALA A 25 12.76 -14.18 -8.34
C ALA A 25 12.03 -15.29 -7.54
N PRO A 26 12.65 -16.41 -7.14
CA PRO A 26 11.99 -17.42 -6.33
C PRO A 26 11.49 -16.85 -4.99
N LEU A 27 12.34 -16.10 -4.29
CA LEU A 27 11.98 -15.50 -3.00
C LEU A 27 10.83 -14.48 -3.13
N ILE A 28 10.83 -13.68 -4.22
CA ILE A 28 9.74 -12.74 -4.51
C ILE A 28 8.44 -13.50 -4.74
N ASN A 29 8.48 -14.58 -5.52
CA ASN A 29 7.29 -15.41 -5.79
C ASN A 29 6.75 -16.09 -4.53
N ASP A 30 7.61 -16.60 -3.66
CA ASP A 30 7.23 -17.21 -2.39
C ASP A 30 6.55 -16.18 -1.47
N TRP A 31 7.10 -14.96 -1.40
CA TRP A 31 6.48 -13.88 -0.65
C TRP A 31 5.09 -13.51 -1.21
N ILE A 32 4.94 -13.39 -2.53
CA ILE A 32 3.64 -13.07 -3.15
C ILE A 32 2.62 -14.18 -2.87
N ALA A 33 3.04 -15.45 -2.94
CA ALA A 33 2.18 -16.59 -2.61
C ALA A 33 1.74 -16.57 -1.15
N SER A 34 2.64 -16.24 -0.22
CA SER A 34 2.34 -16.04 1.19
C SER A 34 1.34 -14.90 1.39
N MET A 35 1.54 -13.74 0.72
CA MET A 35 0.59 -12.63 0.78
C MET A 35 -0.79 -13.01 0.25
N ALA A 36 -0.87 -13.73 -0.87
CA ALA A 36 -2.13 -14.23 -1.43
C ALA A 36 -2.88 -15.14 -0.45
N LYS A 37 -2.15 -16.02 0.25
CA LYS A 37 -2.73 -16.90 1.27
C LYS A 37 -3.25 -16.11 2.47
N MET A 38 -2.44 -15.21 3.02
CA MET A 38 -2.81 -14.40 4.18
C MET A 38 -3.98 -13.45 3.91
N GLN A 39 -4.16 -12.96 2.66
CA GLN A 39 -5.35 -12.17 2.29
C GLN A 39 -6.67 -12.93 2.51
N GLN A 40 -6.65 -14.26 2.48
CA GLN A 40 -7.84 -15.12 2.64
C GLN A 40 -8.09 -15.52 4.10
N VAL A 41 -7.21 -15.18 5.02
CA VAL A 41 -7.33 -15.56 6.44
C VAL A 41 -8.23 -14.57 7.17
N ASP A 42 -9.33 -15.07 7.74
CA ASP A 42 -10.15 -14.29 8.68
C ASP A 42 -9.32 -13.94 9.91
N ASN A 43 -9.36 -12.69 10.32
CA ASN A 43 -8.49 -12.14 11.36
C ASN A 43 -9.23 -11.08 12.20
N PRO A 44 -8.64 -10.53 13.27
CA PRO A 44 -9.31 -9.55 14.11
C PRO A 44 -9.76 -8.24 13.42
N SER A 45 -9.17 -7.89 12.26
CA SER A 45 -9.63 -6.76 11.45
C SER A 45 -10.82 -7.11 10.54
N GLY A 46 -11.12 -8.39 10.36
CA GLY A 46 -12.23 -8.91 9.54
C GLY A 46 -11.80 -10.01 8.56
N GLY A 47 -12.68 -10.35 7.63
CA GLY A 47 -12.39 -11.20 6.49
C GLY A 47 -11.98 -10.39 5.25
N VAL A 48 -11.67 -11.07 4.16
CA VAL A 48 -11.16 -10.49 2.91
C VAL A 48 -12.05 -9.35 2.36
N ASN A 49 -13.36 -9.42 2.55
CA ASN A 49 -14.33 -8.42 2.08
C ASN A 49 -14.83 -7.47 3.17
N THR A 50 -14.34 -7.57 4.40
CA THR A 50 -14.89 -6.82 5.56
C THR A 50 -13.85 -6.10 6.38
N GLY A 51 -12.64 -5.88 5.82
CA GLY A 51 -11.59 -5.12 6.50
C GLY A 51 -10.33 -5.91 6.82
N GLY A 52 -10.34 -7.23 6.68
CA GLY A 52 -9.24 -8.12 7.04
C GLY A 52 -7.92 -7.83 6.31
N LEU A 53 -7.97 -7.19 5.14
CA LEU A 53 -6.77 -6.78 4.42
C LEU A 53 -5.98 -5.67 5.14
N GLY A 54 -6.60 -4.97 6.10
CA GLY A 54 -5.94 -4.01 6.97
C GLY A 54 -5.32 -4.63 8.24
N GLU A 55 -5.29 -5.96 8.36
CA GLU A 55 -4.62 -6.61 9.49
C GLU A 55 -3.11 -6.42 9.42
N PRO A 56 -2.48 -5.86 10.46
CA PRO A 56 -1.04 -5.60 10.43
C PRO A 56 -0.20 -6.84 10.72
N LYS A 57 -0.73 -7.86 11.40
CA LYS A 57 0.10 -8.91 12.00
C LYS A 57 -0.49 -10.30 11.83
N PHE A 58 0.38 -11.23 11.44
CA PHE A 58 0.11 -12.66 11.37
C PHE A 58 1.21 -13.44 12.11
N ASN A 59 0.91 -14.66 12.49
CA ASN A 59 1.91 -15.60 12.99
C ASN A 59 2.84 -16.05 11.87
N ILE A 60 4.00 -16.63 12.22
CA ILE A 60 5.00 -17.12 11.23
C ILE A 60 4.43 -18.23 10.34
N ASP A 61 3.50 -19.01 10.86
CA ASP A 61 2.78 -20.05 10.12
C ASP A 61 1.62 -19.53 9.25
N GLU A 62 1.52 -18.17 9.12
CA GLU A 62 0.52 -17.46 8.35
C GLU A 62 -0.91 -17.56 8.90
N THR A 63 -1.08 -18.01 10.15
CA THR A 63 -2.35 -17.95 10.85
C THR A 63 -2.62 -16.57 11.44
N ALA A 64 -3.90 -16.25 11.73
CA ALA A 64 -4.28 -15.00 12.35
C ALA A 64 -3.60 -14.81 13.71
N PHE A 65 -3.00 -13.63 13.92
CA PHE A 65 -2.55 -13.19 15.23
C PHE A 65 -3.72 -12.55 15.98
N THR A 66 -4.15 -13.16 17.08
CA THR A 66 -5.41 -12.79 17.77
C THR A 66 -5.22 -11.99 19.05
N GLU A 67 -3.98 -11.77 19.50
CA GLU A 67 -3.68 -10.96 20.67
C GLU A 67 -3.88 -9.45 20.38
N ASP A 68 -3.88 -8.62 21.43
CA ASP A 68 -4.03 -7.18 21.29
C ASP A 68 -2.93 -6.56 20.43
N TRP A 69 -3.35 -5.70 19.49
CA TRP A 69 -2.46 -4.98 18.58
C TRP A 69 -3.12 -3.71 18.05
N GLY A 70 -2.33 -2.77 17.54
CA GLY A 70 -2.83 -1.56 16.86
C GLY A 70 -3.50 -1.89 15.52
N ARG A 71 -4.81 -2.04 15.49
CA ARG A 71 -5.61 -2.44 14.32
C ARG A 71 -6.69 -1.42 13.96
N PRO A 72 -7.06 -1.30 12.68
CA PRO A 72 -6.32 -1.77 11.51
C PRO A 72 -5.13 -0.86 11.18
N GLN A 73 -4.19 -1.36 10.33
CA GLN A 73 -3.18 -0.55 9.66
C GLN A 73 -3.45 -0.58 8.14
N ARG A 74 -3.65 0.59 7.54
CA ARG A 74 -4.18 0.68 6.18
C ARG A 74 -3.12 0.99 5.12
N ASP A 75 -1.87 1.10 5.51
CA ASP A 75 -0.72 1.28 4.63
C ASP A 75 -0.26 -0.04 4.00
N GLY A 76 -0.43 -1.17 4.71
CA GLY A 76 0.02 -2.49 4.27
C GLY A 76 -0.44 -2.89 2.86
N PRO A 77 -1.75 -2.87 2.55
CA PRO A 77 -2.25 -3.17 1.20
C PRO A 77 -1.67 -2.25 0.12
N ALA A 78 -1.51 -0.96 0.41
CA ALA A 78 -0.95 0.01 -0.52
C ALA A 78 0.54 -0.26 -0.82
N LEU A 79 1.35 -0.52 0.21
CA LEU A 79 2.77 -0.84 0.09
C LEU A 79 3.00 -2.15 -0.64
N ARG A 80 2.17 -3.17 -0.35
CA ARG A 80 2.21 -4.47 -1.04
C ARG A 80 1.87 -4.29 -2.52
N SER A 81 0.81 -3.56 -2.83
CA SER A 81 0.43 -3.27 -4.22
C SER A 81 1.56 -2.60 -4.98
N THR A 82 2.15 -1.53 -4.46
CA THR A 82 3.26 -0.81 -5.11
C THR A 82 4.45 -1.75 -5.39
N SER A 83 4.80 -2.60 -4.42
CA SER A 83 5.89 -3.56 -4.57
C SER A 83 5.59 -4.61 -5.65
N ILE A 84 4.38 -5.19 -5.64
CA ILE A 84 3.97 -6.20 -6.63
C ILE A 84 3.82 -5.56 -8.02
N ILE A 85 3.30 -4.33 -8.13
CA ILE A 85 3.18 -3.61 -9.42
C ILE A 85 4.57 -3.39 -10.05
N ARG A 86 5.59 -3.05 -9.26
CA ARG A 86 6.96 -2.92 -9.76
C ARG A 86 7.46 -4.22 -10.40
N PHE A 87 7.22 -5.36 -9.76
CA PHE A 87 7.55 -6.68 -10.29
C PHE A 87 6.69 -7.05 -11.51
N ALA A 88 5.39 -6.78 -11.45
CA ALA A 88 4.47 -7.02 -12.56
C ALA A 88 4.86 -6.25 -13.83
N ASN A 89 5.21 -4.97 -13.71
CA ASN A 89 5.67 -4.15 -14.84
C ASN A 89 6.95 -4.71 -15.47
N HIS A 90 7.89 -5.20 -14.66
CA HIS A 90 9.07 -5.88 -15.16
C HIS A 90 8.72 -7.14 -15.97
N LEU A 91 7.81 -7.96 -15.47
CA LEU A 91 7.35 -9.17 -16.16
C LEU A 91 6.56 -8.85 -17.44
N LEU A 92 5.72 -7.82 -17.42
CA LEU A 92 5.00 -7.35 -18.62
C LEU A 92 5.96 -6.89 -19.70
N ALA A 93 7.04 -6.18 -19.36
CA ALA A 93 8.09 -5.78 -20.30
C ALA A 93 8.82 -6.97 -20.92
N GLN A 94 8.79 -8.14 -20.26
CA GLN A 94 9.34 -9.41 -20.77
C GLN A 94 8.30 -10.26 -21.52
N GLY A 95 7.08 -9.78 -21.73
CA GLY A 95 6.00 -10.51 -22.41
C GLY A 95 5.27 -11.55 -21.55
N ASN A 96 5.44 -11.52 -20.23
CA ASN A 96 4.84 -12.49 -19.30
C ASN A 96 3.40 -12.09 -18.83
N GLU A 97 2.60 -11.49 -19.71
CA GLU A 97 1.27 -10.97 -19.37
C GLU A 97 0.34 -12.04 -18.77
N THR A 98 0.33 -13.23 -19.35
CA THR A 98 -0.51 -14.33 -18.86
C THR A 98 -0.20 -14.67 -17.42
N TRP A 99 1.07 -14.74 -17.06
CA TRP A 99 1.50 -15.04 -15.70
C TRP A 99 1.10 -13.93 -14.72
N VAL A 100 1.28 -12.66 -15.11
CA VAL A 100 0.85 -11.51 -14.31
C VAL A 100 -0.65 -11.55 -14.05
N LYS A 101 -1.47 -11.82 -15.08
CA LYS A 101 -2.94 -11.93 -14.94
C LYS A 101 -3.36 -13.08 -14.02
N GLN A 102 -2.66 -14.20 -14.05
CA GLN A 102 -3.05 -15.38 -13.28
C GLN A 102 -2.57 -15.35 -11.83
N HIS A 103 -1.40 -14.77 -11.55
CA HIS A 103 -0.74 -14.88 -10.26
C HIS A 103 -0.62 -13.56 -9.48
N LEU A 104 -0.45 -12.43 -10.15
CA LEU A 104 -0.28 -11.15 -9.48
C LEU A 104 -1.58 -10.33 -9.41
N TRP A 105 -2.33 -10.33 -10.50
CA TRP A 105 -3.54 -9.52 -10.60
C TRP A 105 -4.61 -9.85 -9.54
N PRO A 106 -4.87 -11.12 -9.16
CA PRO A 106 -5.81 -11.40 -8.09
C PRO A 106 -5.42 -10.80 -6.74
N VAL A 107 -4.12 -10.80 -6.40
CA VAL A 107 -3.61 -10.20 -5.16
C VAL A 107 -3.73 -8.69 -5.21
N LEU A 108 -3.33 -8.09 -6.34
CA LEU A 108 -3.41 -6.65 -6.58
C LEU A 108 -4.85 -6.13 -6.55
N GLY A 109 -5.78 -6.85 -7.20
CA GLY A 109 -7.19 -6.46 -7.25
C GLY A 109 -7.84 -6.36 -5.87
N LEU A 110 -7.52 -7.29 -4.97
CA LEU A 110 -7.99 -7.24 -3.58
C LEU A 110 -7.41 -6.05 -2.82
N ASP A 111 -6.11 -5.83 -2.89
CA ASP A 111 -5.45 -4.73 -2.18
C ASP A 111 -5.89 -3.36 -2.68
N LEU A 112 -5.87 -3.15 -3.98
CA LEU A 112 -6.27 -1.87 -4.58
C LEU A 112 -7.77 -1.60 -4.38
N GLY A 113 -8.59 -2.65 -4.43
CA GLY A 113 -10.01 -2.57 -4.05
C GLY A 113 -10.19 -2.10 -2.62
N TYR A 114 -9.46 -2.73 -1.67
CA TYR A 114 -9.47 -2.33 -0.26
C TYR A 114 -9.00 -0.89 -0.08
N VAL A 115 -7.89 -0.51 -0.71
CA VAL A 115 -7.40 0.86 -0.63
C VAL A 115 -8.44 1.85 -1.13
N ALA A 116 -9.07 1.58 -2.27
CA ALA A 116 -10.11 2.46 -2.83
C ALA A 116 -11.34 2.59 -1.91
N ASP A 117 -11.66 1.56 -1.13
CA ASP A 117 -12.83 1.56 -0.24
C ASP A 117 -12.54 2.09 1.17
N ALA A 118 -11.27 2.08 1.61
CA ALA A 118 -10.91 2.30 3.00
C ALA A 118 -9.86 3.41 3.24
N TRP A 119 -9.35 4.08 2.21
CA TRP A 119 -8.29 5.10 2.37
C TRP A 119 -8.70 6.25 3.29
N ASN A 120 -9.97 6.61 3.32
CA ASN A 120 -10.52 7.72 4.11
C ASN A 120 -10.96 7.33 5.53
N LEU A 121 -10.79 6.06 5.89
CA LEU A 121 -11.07 5.59 7.24
C LEU A 121 -9.81 5.70 8.10
N THR A 122 -10.01 6.02 9.39
CA THR A 122 -8.91 6.05 10.36
C THR A 122 -8.34 4.66 10.61
N GLY A 123 -7.07 4.62 11.02
CA GLY A 123 -6.36 3.42 11.41
C GLY A 123 -5.14 3.79 12.25
N PHE A 124 -4.35 2.82 12.65
CA PHE A 124 -3.05 3.09 13.28
C PHE A 124 -2.03 3.51 12.22
N ASP A 125 -1.15 4.42 12.61
CA ASP A 125 -0.03 4.84 11.77
C ASP A 125 1.06 3.75 11.66
N LEU A 126 2.07 4.00 10.82
CA LEU A 126 3.17 3.04 10.61
C LEU A 126 4.00 2.75 11.88
N TRP A 127 3.92 3.62 12.89
CA TRP A 127 4.60 3.43 14.19
C TRP A 127 3.74 2.64 15.19
N GLU A 128 2.48 2.34 14.85
CA GLU A 128 1.53 1.65 15.72
C GLU A 128 1.19 2.45 16.99
N GLU A 129 1.38 3.77 16.96
CA GLU A 129 1.22 4.63 18.12
C GLU A 129 0.00 5.53 18.05
N VAL A 130 -0.32 6.08 16.88
CA VAL A 130 -1.38 7.06 16.71
C VAL A 130 -2.50 6.47 15.88
N SER A 131 -3.69 6.38 16.47
CA SER A 131 -4.92 6.08 15.73
C SER A 131 -5.49 7.36 15.14
N GLY A 132 -5.62 7.41 13.82
CA GLY A 132 -6.10 8.58 13.09
C GLY A 132 -5.87 8.43 11.59
N SER A 133 -5.72 9.54 10.89
CA SER A 133 -5.28 9.58 9.50
C SER A 133 -3.80 9.97 9.46
N SER A 134 -2.95 9.15 8.87
CA SER A 134 -1.50 9.38 8.75
C SER A 134 -1.15 9.90 7.37
N PHE A 135 -0.28 10.92 7.30
CA PHE A 135 0.24 11.44 6.03
C PHE A 135 0.92 10.33 5.21
N PHE A 136 1.80 9.54 5.86
CA PHE A 136 2.45 8.40 5.22
C PHE A 136 1.44 7.45 4.58
N THR A 137 0.45 7.01 5.38
CA THR A 137 -0.56 6.06 4.91
C THR A 137 -1.35 6.62 3.73
N THR A 138 -1.83 7.86 3.81
CA THR A 138 -2.58 8.50 2.72
C THR A 138 -1.73 8.66 1.46
N ALA A 139 -0.46 9.02 1.62
CA ALA A 139 0.46 9.20 0.49
C ALA A 139 0.73 7.88 -0.25
N VAL A 140 1.04 6.79 0.47
CA VAL A 140 1.27 5.48 -0.17
C VAL A 140 -0.01 4.89 -0.78
N GLN A 141 -1.17 5.17 -0.19
CA GLN A 141 -2.47 4.79 -0.75
C GLN A 141 -2.78 5.52 -2.06
N HIS A 142 -2.55 6.84 -2.11
CA HIS A 142 -2.67 7.60 -3.35
C HIS A 142 -1.77 7.02 -4.44
N ARG A 143 -0.47 6.81 -4.15
CA ARG A 143 0.49 6.24 -5.08
C ARG A 143 0.02 4.87 -5.60
N SER A 144 -0.37 3.98 -4.71
CA SER A 144 -0.80 2.62 -5.08
C SER A 144 -1.99 2.63 -6.04
N LEU A 145 -2.96 3.52 -5.84
CA LEU A 145 -4.10 3.67 -6.75
C LEU A 145 -3.66 4.19 -8.13
N ARG A 146 -2.76 5.18 -8.20
CA ARG A 146 -2.23 5.70 -9.48
C ARG A 146 -1.50 4.62 -10.28
N GLU A 147 -0.60 3.88 -9.63
CA GLU A 147 0.11 2.76 -10.25
C GLU A 147 -0.87 1.62 -10.61
N GLY A 148 -1.86 1.37 -9.74
CA GLY A 148 -2.93 0.40 -9.97
C GLY A 148 -3.77 0.70 -11.22
N ILE A 149 -4.12 1.95 -11.47
CA ILE A 149 -4.83 2.40 -12.67
C ILE A 149 -4.00 2.09 -13.92
N THR A 150 -2.71 2.36 -13.88
CA THR A 150 -1.81 2.13 -15.02
C THR A 150 -1.73 0.63 -15.37
N ILE A 151 -1.52 -0.23 -14.38
CA ILE A 151 -1.44 -1.68 -14.64
C ILE A 151 -2.80 -2.27 -14.99
N ALA A 152 -3.89 -1.83 -14.38
CA ALA A 152 -5.25 -2.27 -14.75
C ALA A 152 -5.54 -1.99 -16.23
N THR A 153 -5.21 -0.79 -16.69
CA THR A 153 -5.34 -0.39 -18.08
C THR A 153 -4.49 -1.26 -19.00
N ALA A 154 -3.23 -1.53 -18.64
CA ALA A 154 -2.33 -2.38 -19.41
C ALA A 154 -2.83 -3.83 -19.51
N LEU A 155 -3.51 -4.33 -18.48
CA LEU A 155 -4.08 -5.68 -18.46
C LEU A 155 -5.48 -5.78 -19.07
N GLY A 156 -6.07 -4.66 -19.51
CA GLY A 156 -7.41 -4.62 -20.11
C GLY A 156 -8.55 -4.84 -19.10
N ASP A 157 -8.35 -4.37 -17.87
CA ASP A 157 -9.38 -4.46 -16.83
C ASP A 157 -10.56 -3.52 -17.12
N PRO A 158 -11.78 -3.82 -16.61
CA PRO A 158 -12.99 -3.05 -16.93
C PRO A 158 -12.88 -1.58 -16.51
N ASP A 159 -13.37 -0.70 -17.41
CA ASP A 159 -13.41 0.76 -17.22
C ASP A 159 -13.98 1.21 -15.87
N LYS A 160 -14.92 0.45 -15.28
CA LYS A 160 -15.53 0.79 -13.99
C LYS A 160 -14.55 0.70 -12.82
N THR A 161 -13.63 -0.25 -12.83
CA THR A 161 -12.60 -0.38 -11.79
C THR A 161 -11.64 0.79 -11.88
N VAL A 162 -11.14 1.07 -13.07
CA VAL A 162 -10.25 2.21 -13.35
C VAL A 162 -10.91 3.54 -12.95
N ALA A 163 -12.18 3.76 -13.34
CA ALA A 163 -12.91 4.98 -13.00
C ALA A 163 -13.07 5.17 -11.48
N LYS A 164 -13.37 4.08 -10.75
CA LYS A 164 -13.48 4.11 -9.28
C LYS A 164 -12.14 4.48 -8.66
N TRP A 165 -11.06 3.81 -9.05
CA TRP A 165 -9.73 4.05 -8.48
C TRP A 165 -9.22 5.45 -8.82
N THR A 166 -9.49 5.97 -10.02
CA THR A 166 -9.16 7.35 -10.40
C THR A 166 -9.84 8.33 -9.46
N THR A 167 -11.15 8.21 -9.26
CA THR A 167 -11.90 9.08 -8.35
C THR A 167 -11.33 9.02 -6.92
N GLN A 168 -10.99 7.83 -6.43
CA GLN A 168 -10.47 7.70 -5.07
C GLN A 168 -9.03 8.23 -4.94
N ALA A 169 -8.21 8.07 -5.98
CA ALA A 169 -6.87 8.67 -6.02
C ALA A 169 -6.94 10.20 -6.00
N ASP A 170 -7.84 10.81 -6.78
CA ASP A 170 -8.06 12.26 -6.79
C ASP A 170 -8.52 12.76 -5.41
N ASN A 171 -9.45 12.03 -4.77
CA ASN A 171 -9.92 12.37 -3.42
C ASN A 171 -8.80 12.24 -2.37
N ALA A 172 -7.97 11.21 -2.45
CA ALA A 172 -6.82 11.03 -1.56
C ALA A 172 -5.79 12.15 -1.74
N LEU A 173 -5.51 12.57 -2.99
CA LEU A 173 -4.64 13.70 -3.29
C LEU A 173 -5.19 15.01 -2.72
N CYS A 174 -6.49 15.25 -2.86
CA CYS A 174 -7.15 16.41 -2.25
C CYS A 174 -7.01 16.37 -0.72
N PHE A 175 -7.23 15.21 -0.10
CA PHE A 175 -7.11 15.06 1.35
C PHE A 175 -5.67 15.24 1.85
N LEU A 176 -4.65 14.90 1.06
CA LEU A 176 -3.24 15.14 1.41
C LEU A 176 -2.95 16.62 1.68
N GLN A 177 -3.69 17.55 1.07
CA GLN A 177 -3.54 19.00 1.34
C GLN A 177 -3.94 19.35 2.79
N SER A 178 -4.80 18.57 3.44
CA SER A 178 -5.24 18.81 4.82
C SER A 178 -4.14 18.60 5.87
N TYR A 179 -3.05 17.93 5.50
CA TYR A 179 -1.90 17.76 6.39
C TYR A 179 -0.99 18.99 6.44
N TRP A 180 -1.14 19.95 5.54
CA TRP A 180 -0.43 21.21 5.63
C TRP A 180 -0.99 22.09 6.75
N SER A 181 -0.17 22.44 7.72
CA SER A 181 -0.52 23.38 8.76
C SER A 181 0.04 24.77 8.41
N ALA A 182 -0.81 25.69 7.99
CA ALA A 182 -0.40 27.07 7.71
C ALA A 182 0.12 27.79 8.97
N GLU A 183 -0.43 27.48 10.15
CA GLU A 183 0.02 28.03 11.42
C GLU A 183 1.44 27.59 11.77
N ARG A 184 1.75 26.30 11.52
CA ARG A 184 3.04 25.69 11.87
C ARG A 184 4.08 25.77 10.77
N GLY A 185 3.66 25.98 9.52
CA GLY A 185 4.53 26.06 8.35
C GLY A 185 5.12 24.72 7.89
N TYR A 186 4.47 23.59 8.24
CA TYR A 186 4.91 22.26 7.82
C TYR A 186 3.75 21.27 7.70
N ILE A 187 4.02 20.11 7.06
CA ILE A 187 3.10 19.00 6.95
C ILE A 187 3.07 18.25 8.28
N ILE A 188 1.92 18.16 8.93
CA ILE A 188 1.72 17.42 10.15
C ILE A 188 1.54 15.93 9.86
N SER A 189 2.14 15.08 10.69
CA SER A 189 2.19 13.64 10.47
C SER A 189 0.83 12.96 10.53
N ASN A 190 -0.06 13.42 11.42
CA ASN A 190 -1.33 12.78 11.68
C ASN A 190 -2.44 13.82 11.89
N VAL A 191 -3.62 13.56 11.34
CA VAL A 191 -4.87 14.32 11.57
C VAL A 191 -5.98 13.35 12.00
N ASN A 192 -7.10 13.88 12.50
CA ASN A 192 -8.25 13.08 12.94
C ASN A 192 -7.90 12.05 14.03
N GLY A 193 -6.79 12.21 14.73
CA GLY A 193 -6.39 11.35 15.85
C GLY A 193 -7.03 11.79 17.15
N GLY A 194 -7.42 10.80 18.01
CA GLY A 194 -7.84 11.05 19.38
C GLY A 194 -6.69 10.86 20.35
N HIS A 195 -6.76 11.51 21.53
CA HIS A 195 -6.03 11.23 22.77
C HIS A 195 -4.49 11.38 22.79
N VAL A 196 -3.77 11.38 21.66
CA VAL A 196 -2.30 11.52 21.65
C VAL A 196 -1.93 12.92 21.18
N ILE A 197 -1.42 13.74 22.08
CA ILE A 197 -0.93 15.09 21.78
C ILE A 197 0.50 14.96 21.23
N ARG A 198 0.67 15.21 19.94
CA ARG A 198 1.96 15.23 19.24
C ARG A 198 2.18 16.59 18.57
N SER A 199 3.45 16.98 18.39
CA SER A 199 3.80 18.20 17.63
C SER A 199 3.36 18.13 16.18
N GLY A 200 3.22 16.94 15.63
CA GLY A 200 3.01 16.68 14.20
C GLY A 200 4.31 16.67 13.38
N LEU A 201 5.45 17.02 13.97
CA LEU A 201 6.76 16.78 13.36
C LEU A 201 7.15 15.33 13.60
N ASP A 202 7.25 14.58 12.52
CA ASP A 202 7.52 13.15 12.57
C ASP A 202 8.21 12.71 11.28
N SER A 203 9.09 11.71 11.38
CA SER A 203 9.77 11.13 10.22
C SER A 203 8.81 10.43 9.25
N ASN A 204 7.56 10.14 9.65
CA ASN A 204 6.58 9.57 8.74
C ASN A 204 6.31 10.46 7.51
N THR A 205 6.40 11.79 7.65
CA THR A 205 6.22 12.71 6.52
C THR A 205 7.38 12.61 5.53
N ILE A 206 8.61 12.44 6.03
CA ILE A 206 9.80 12.22 5.20
C ILE A 206 9.72 10.85 4.52
N LEU A 207 9.37 9.81 5.27
CA LEU A 207 9.19 8.46 4.73
C LEU A 207 8.07 8.42 3.67
N GLY A 208 6.95 9.13 3.91
CA GLY A 208 5.89 9.30 2.92
C GLY A 208 6.44 9.86 1.61
N SER A 209 7.19 10.93 1.67
CA SER A 209 7.81 11.55 0.49
C SER A 209 8.82 10.60 -0.21
N ILE A 210 9.68 9.91 0.55
CA ILE A 210 10.66 8.96 -0.02
C ILE A 210 9.95 7.79 -0.73
N HIS A 211 8.90 7.23 -0.12
CA HIS A 211 8.21 6.06 -0.66
C HIS A 211 7.21 6.39 -1.77
N THR A 212 6.91 7.66 -1.99
CA THR A 212 5.98 8.08 -3.04
C THR A 212 6.63 8.90 -4.14
N PHE A 213 7.86 9.37 -3.94
CA PHE A 213 8.61 10.09 -4.97
C PHE A 213 8.89 9.20 -6.17
N ASP A 214 8.53 9.69 -7.36
CA ASP A 214 8.86 9.08 -8.64
C ASP A 214 9.55 10.11 -9.53
N PRO A 215 10.87 9.99 -9.76
CA PRO A 215 11.62 10.94 -10.58
C PRO A 215 11.22 10.92 -12.07
N GLY A 216 10.54 9.86 -12.53
CA GLY A 216 10.01 9.73 -13.87
C GLY A 216 8.62 10.32 -14.08
N SER A 217 7.91 10.60 -13.01
CA SER A 217 6.57 11.18 -13.05
C SER A 217 6.66 12.70 -13.06
N SER A 218 6.29 13.33 -14.18
CA SER A 218 6.28 14.79 -14.31
C SER A 218 5.04 15.46 -13.69
N THR A 219 4.07 14.72 -13.15
CA THR A 219 2.72 15.29 -12.99
C THR A 219 1.96 14.94 -11.70
N GLU A 220 2.37 14.01 -10.85
CA GLU A 220 1.39 13.47 -9.91
C GLU A 220 1.81 13.34 -8.47
N PHE A 221 3.02 13.77 -8.10
CA PHE A 221 3.34 13.81 -6.68
C PHE A 221 4.12 15.06 -6.32
N PRO A 222 3.73 15.72 -5.21
CA PRO A 222 4.40 16.92 -4.73
C PRO A 222 5.82 16.61 -4.29
#